data_3fc755acded89dd8295566cef9492cfa
#
_entry.id   3fc755acded89dd8295566cef9492cfa
#
_cell.length_a   1.000
_cell.length_b   1.000
_cell.length_c   1.000
_cell.angle_alpha   90.00
_cell.angle_beta   90.00
_cell.angle_gamma   90.00
#
_symmetry.space_group_name_H-M   'P 1'
#
loop_
_entity.id
_entity.type
_entity.pdbx_description
1 polymer ?
#
loop_
_entity_poly.entity_id
_entity_poly.type
_entity_poly.pdbx_seq_one_letter_code
_entity_poly.pdbx_strand_id
1 'polypeptide(L)'
;MGQYYKPIVLGEAKQGEPEKVKAWVYSHEIKTTYTRDDGSKFTTGSGLKLMEHSWMKNPFVKAFETLIADNPQRVVWAGDYADEEADQTCVTDRGTIENVNLYSLCDDSTKVKPNKGRKLHRYVINHTRKEFVDKKSCPEDSDGWQIHPLPLLTCEGNGRGGGDFRGSNDYVGL
;
A
#
# COMPACT_ATOMS: atom_id res chain seq x y z
N MET A 1 2.36 -16.08 11.27
CA MET A 1 2.82 -15.81 9.89
C MET A 1 2.47 -14.35 9.60
N GLY A 2 3.40 -13.56 9.03
CA GLY A 2 3.12 -12.17 8.69
C GLY A 2 2.50 -12.07 7.29
N GLN A 3 1.66 -11.08 7.09
CA GLN A 3 1.04 -10.76 5.82
C GLN A 3 1.91 -9.74 5.07
N TYR A 4 2.15 -9.97 3.78
CA TYR A 4 2.84 -9.02 2.92
C TYR A 4 1.81 -8.11 2.23
N TYR A 5 2.20 -6.86 1.99
CA TYR A 5 1.32 -5.90 1.34
C TYR A 5 1.97 -5.27 0.11
N LYS A 6 1.16 -5.01 -0.88
CA LYS A 6 1.50 -4.19 -2.05
C LYS A 6 0.53 -3.02 -2.14
N PRO A 7 1.02 -1.76 -2.16
CA PRO A 7 0.19 -0.63 -2.53
C PRO A 7 -0.04 -0.63 -4.02
N ILE A 8 -1.29 -0.57 -4.39
CA ILE A 8 -1.77 -0.70 -5.76
C ILE A 8 -2.55 0.55 -6.13
N VAL A 9 -2.26 1.10 -7.28
CA VAL A 9 -3.11 2.06 -7.97
C VAL A 9 -3.96 1.28 -8.96
N LEU A 10 -5.28 1.37 -8.79
CA LEU A 10 -6.24 0.75 -9.71
C LEU A 10 -6.53 1.67 -10.91
N GLY A 11 -6.82 1.07 -12.04
CA GLY A 11 -7.35 1.75 -13.19
C GLY A 11 -8.80 2.21 -12.98
N GLU A 12 -9.36 2.90 -13.97
CA GLU A 12 -10.79 3.16 -14.00
C GLU A 12 -11.52 1.83 -14.18
N ALA A 13 -12.45 1.54 -13.27
CA ALA A 13 -13.34 0.40 -13.40
C ALA A 13 -14.68 0.87 -13.97
N LYS A 14 -15.16 0.17 -14.99
CA LYS A 14 -16.56 0.27 -15.39
C LYS A 14 -17.37 -0.75 -14.59
N GLN A 15 -18.60 -0.43 -14.32
CA GLN A 15 -19.49 -1.34 -13.60
C GLN A 15 -19.55 -2.70 -14.31
N GLY A 16 -19.20 -3.77 -13.57
CA GLY A 16 -19.18 -5.14 -14.08
C GLY A 16 -17.89 -5.54 -14.82
N GLU A 17 -16.90 -4.67 -14.93
CA GLU A 17 -15.55 -5.06 -15.38
C GLU A 17 -14.66 -5.41 -14.20
N PRO A 18 -13.76 -6.42 -14.37
CA PRO A 18 -12.79 -6.76 -13.34
C PRO A 18 -11.82 -5.60 -13.04
N GLU A 19 -11.38 -5.52 -11.79
CA GLU A 19 -10.40 -4.53 -11.37
C GLU A 19 -9.06 -4.69 -12.12
N LYS A 20 -8.48 -3.58 -12.53
CA LYS A 20 -7.21 -3.58 -13.29
C LYS A 20 -6.12 -2.90 -12.47
N VAL A 21 -5.01 -3.59 -12.27
CA VAL A 21 -3.81 -2.99 -11.69
C VAL A 21 -3.19 -2.04 -12.71
N LYS A 22 -3.15 -0.75 -12.38
CA LYS A 22 -2.52 0.29 -13.19
C LYS A 22 -1.05 0.47 -12.84
N ALA A 23 -0.75 0.45 -11.54
CA ALA A 23 0.60 0.57 -11.02
C ALA A 23 0.68 -0.04 -9.62
N TRP A 24 1.84 -0.54 -9.24
CA TRP A 24 2.12 -0.99 -7.89
C TRP A 24 3.59 -0.81 -7.54
N VAL A 25 3.91 -0.84 -6.26
CA VAL A 25 5.27 -0.65 -5.75
C VAL A 25 5.66 -1.81 -4.85
N TYR A 26 6.91 -2.23 -4.93
CA TYR A 26 7.42 -3.30 -4.10
C TYR A 26 8.25 -2.77 -2.93
N SER A 27 7.87 -3.14 -1.72
CA SER A 27 8.48 -2.62 -0.49
C SER A 27 9.99 -2.87 -0.38
N HIS A 28 10.47 -3.97 -0.91
CA HIS A 28 11.89 -4.33 -0.85
C HIS A 28 12.78 -3.51 -1.81
N GLU A 29 12.20 -2.77 -2.74
CA GLU A 29 12.98 -1.90 -3.64
C GLU A 29 13.39 -0.58 -3.00
N ILE A 30 12.77 -0.20 -1.88
CA ILE A 30 13.20 0.95 -1.09
C ILE A 30 14.20 0.49 -0.03
N LYS A 31 15.43 0.83 -0.25
CA LYS A 31 16.51 0.54 0.70
C LYS A 31 16.68 1.72 1.66
N THR A 32 16.66 1.42 2.94
CA THR A 32 16.93 2.37 4.02
C THR A 32 18.23 1.96 4.71
N THR A 33 19.14 2.92 4.88
CA THR A 33 20.38 2.71 5.62
C THR A 33 20.21 3.22 7.05
N TYR A 34 20.45 2.36 8.00
CA TYR A 34 20.44 2.64 9.43
C TYR A 34 21.86 2.69 9.95
N THR A 35 22.10 3.51 10.95
CA THR A 35 23.36 3.54 11.72
C THR A 35 23.08 2.92 13.07
N ARG A 36 23.88 1.93 13.47
CA ARG A 36 23.83 1.32 14.81
C ARG A 36 24.57 2.20 15.81
N ASP A 37 24.39 1.90 17.10
CA ASP A 37 25.03 2.62 18.20
C ASP A 37 26.58 2.51 18.14
N ASP A 38 27.09 1.44 17.58
CA ASP A 38 28.54 1.23 17.34
C ASP A 38 29.08 2.02 16.12
N GLY A 39 28.24 2.81 15.45
CA GLY A 39 28.58 3.57 14.25
C GLY A 39 28.57 2.76 12.95
N SER A 40 28.39 1.45 12.99
CA SER A 40 28.26 0.62 11.79
C SER A 40 26.96 0.92 11.05
N LYS A 41 26.99 0.78 9.72
CA LYS A 41 25.82 1.00 8.87
C LYS A 41 25.33 -0.30 8.27
N PHE A 42 24.03 -0.50 8.25
CA PHE A 42 23.41 -1.60 7.51
C PHE A 42 22.25 -1.07 6.67
N THR A 43 22.06 -1.69 5.52
CA THR A 43 21.01 -1.32 4.58
C THR A 43 20.01 -2.47 4.49
N THR A 44 18.74 -2.16 4.64
CA THR A 44 17.66 -3.14 4.49
C THR A 44 16.54 -2.56 3.63
N GLY A 45 15.77 -3.44 3.02
CA GLY A 45 14.49 -3.05 2.41
C GLY A 45 13.53 -2.59 3.51
N SER A 46 12.65 -1.66 3.19
CA SER A 46 11.65 -1.16 4.14
C SER A 46 10.51 -2.14 4.43
N GLY A 47 10.64 -3.40 4.01
CA GLY A 47 9.71 -4.51 4.09
C GLY A 47 8.47 -4.30 4.95
N LEU A 48 7.35 -4.05 4.32
CA LEU A 48 6.08 -3.91 5.00
C LEU A 48 5.44 -5.31 5.06
N LYS A 49 5.76 -6.07 6.10
CA LYS A 49 5.14 -7.38 6.31
C LYS A 49 3.77 -7.24 6.91
N LEU A 50 3.65 -6.42 7.95
CA LEU A 50 2.44 -6.24 8.72
C LEU A 50 2.03 -4.78 8.67
N MET A 51 0.75 -4.52 8.88
CA MET A 51 0.23 -3.16 8.88
C MET A 51 0.85 -2.30 10.00
N GLU A 52 1.25 -2.92 11.12
CA GLU A 52 1.97 -2.24 12.20
C GLU A 52 3.32 -1.65 11.79
N HIS A 53 3.87 -2.06 10.65
CA HIS A 53 5.09 -1.47 10.11
C HIS A 53 4.84 -0.25 9.23
N SER A 54 3.60 0.14 9.01
CA SER A 54 3.21 1.28 8.16
C SER A 54 3.15 2.61 8.93
N TRP A 55 4.14 2.90 9.75
CA TRP A 55 4.19 4.14 10.51
C TRP A 55 4.50 5.38 9.66
N MET A 56 4.22 6.56 10.23
CA MET A 56 4.29 7.88 9.57
C MET A 56 5.59 8.19 8.84
N LYS A 57 6.70 7.68 9.33
CA LYS A 57 8.04 7.95 8.76
C LYS A 57 8.55 6.82 7.88
N ASN A 58 7.74 5.79 7.64
CA ASN A 58 8.17 4.68 6.80
C ASN A 58 8.50 5.17 5.38
N PRO A 59 9.74 4.94 4.90
CA PRO A 59 10.19 5.46 3.59
C PRO A 59 9.37 4.91 2.42
N PHE A 60 8.85 3.70 2.54
CA PHE A 60 8.04 3.06 1.51
C PHE A 60 6.65 3.70 1.40
N VAL A 61 5.98 3.94 2.53
CA VAL A 61 4.70 4.65 2.56
C VAL A 61 4.87 6.05 1.96
N LYS A 62 5.93 6.76 2.35
CA LYS A 62 6.23 8.09 1.83
C LYS A 62 6.51 8.10 0.32
N ALA A 63 7.17 7.08 -0.20
CA ALA A 63 7.42 6.97 -1.63
C ALA A 63 6.13 6.74 -2.42
N PHE A 64 5.23 5.92 -1.87
CA PHE A 64 3.91 5.72 -2.47
C PHE A 64 3.03 6.97 -2.39
N GLU A 65 3.04 7.71 -1.28
CA GLU A 65 2.39 9.03 -1.20
C GLU A 65 2.88 9.95 -2.35
N THR A 66 4.19 9.98 -2.59
CA THR A 66 4.76 10.81 -3.66
C THR A 66 4.26 10.38 -5.05
N LEU A 67 4.02 9.09 -5.24
CA LEU A 67 3.49 8.56 -6.51
C LEU A 67 2.07 9.05 -6.80
N ILE A 68 1.24 9.21 -5.78
CA ILE A 68 -0.18 9.60 -5.91
C ILE A 68 -0.44 11.08 -5.61
N ALA A 69 0.61 11.88 -5.34
CA ALA A 69 0.48 13.24 -4.83
C ALA A 69 -0.15 14.23 -5.81
N ASP A 70 0.13 14.07 -7.10
CA ASP A 70 -0.27 15.05 -8.11
C ASP A 70 -1.74 14.93 -8.53
N ASN A 71 -2.32 13.74 -8.41
CA ASN A 71 -3.71 13.48 -8.75
C ASN A 71 -4.32 12.42 -7.84
N PRO A 72 -5.59 12.55 -7.44
CA PRO A 72 -6.31 11.51 -6.73
C PRO A 72 -6.31 10.20 -7.52
N GLN A 73 -6.05 9.08 -6.85
CA GLN A 73 -6.01 7.75 -7.43
C GLN A 73 -6.93 6.81 -6.65
N ARG A 74 -7.42 5.77 -7.32
CA ARG A 74 -8.03 4.63 -6.64
C ARG A 74 -6.90 3.78 -6.06
N VAL A 75 -6.87 3.63 -4.75
CA VAL A 75 -5.75 2.98 -4.03
C VAL A 75 -6.27 1.82 -3.21
N VAL A 76 -5.56 0.69 -3.32
CA VAL A 76 -5.73 -0.46 -2.43
C VAL A 76 -4.37 -0.87 -1.90
N TRP A 77 -4.28 -1.11 -0.61
CA TRP A 77 -3.11 -1.70 0.04
C TRP A 77 -3.40 -3.18 0.23
N ALA A 78 -3.16 -3.98 -0.84
CA ALA A 78 -3.56 -5.38 -0.90
C ALA A 78 -2.59 -6.29 -0.16
N GLY A 79 -3.12 -7.14 0.70
CA GLY A 79 -2.40 -8.21 1.37
C GLY A 79 -2.36 -9.49 0.55
N ASP A 80 -1.35 -10.33 0.78
CA ASP A 80 -1.22 -11.65 0.12
C ASP A 80 -2.27 -12.67 0.57
N TYR A 81 -3.06 -12.35 1.60
CA TYR A 81 -4.23 -13.11 2.07
C TYR A 81 -5.54 -12.33 1.90
N ALA A 82 -5.55 -11.29 1.05
CA ALA A 82 -6.78 -10.57 0.71
C ALA A 82 -7.77 -11.48 -0.03
N ASP A 83 -9.03 -11.04 -0.08
CA ASP A 83 -10.09 -11.75 -0.79
C ASP A 83 -9.77 -11.88 -2.28
N GLU A 84 -10.28 -12.95 -2.87
CA GLU A 84 -10.14 -13.22 -4.30
C GLU A 84 -11.04 -12.29 -5.12
N GLU A 85 -10.51 -11.83 -6.25
CA GLU A 85 -11.28 -11.05 -7.21
C GLU A 85 -12.06 -12.01 -8.13
N ALA A 86 -13.34 -11.79 -8.26
CA ALA A 86 -14.17 -12.58 -9.16
C ALA A 86 -13.69 -12.45 -10.61
N ASP A 87 -13.68 -13.55 -11.34
CA ASP A 87 -13.33 -13.64 -12.77
C ASP A 87 -11.90 -13.15 -13.11
N GLN A 88 -11.00 -13.07 -12.13
CA GLN A 88 -9.59 -12.74 -12.35
C GLN A 88 -8.74 -14.00 -12.43
N THR A 89 -7.77 -13.96 -13.34
CA THR A 89 -6.81 -15.06 -13.53
C THR A 89 -5.38 -14.54 -13.48
N CYS A 90 -4.49 -15.36 -12.95
CA CYS A 90 -3.06 -15.13 -12.98
C CYS A 90 -2.36 -16.32 -13.63
N VAL A 91 -1.42 -16.07 -14.53
CA VAL A 91 -0.59 -17.11 -15.13
C VAL A 91 0.72 -17.20 -14.38
N THR A 92 1.02 -18.36 -13.84
CA THR A 92 2.25 -18.66 -13.10
C THR A 92 3.06 -19.73 -13.83
N ASP A 93 4.28 -20.00 -13.37
CA ASP A 93 5.10 -21.13 -13.81
C ASP A 93 4.43 -22.51 -13.60
N ARG A 94 3.43 -22.58 -12.72
CA ARG A 94 2.63 -23.78 -12.41
C ARG A 94 1.31 -23.89 -13.15
N GLY A 95 1.00 -22.90 -13.99
CA GLY A 95 -0.23 -22.84 -14.78
C GLY A 95 -1.10 -21.62 -14.46
N THR A 96 -2.33 -21.62 -14.99
CA THR A 96 -3.31 -20.57 -14.74
C THR A 96 -4.01 -20.83 -13.40
N ILE A 97 -4.06 -19.81 -12.55
CA ILE A 97 -4.83 -19.79 -11.30
C ILE A 97 -6.01 -18.86 -11.52
N GLU A 98 -7.20 -19.35 -11.23
CA GLU A 98 -8.45 -18.59 -11.29
C GLU A 98 -8.77 -17.98 -9.91
N ASN A 99 -9.55 -16.91 -9.89
CA ASN A 99 -9.96 -16.20 -8.66
C ASN A 99 -8.78 -15.82 -7.76
N VAL A 100 -7.90 -15.01 -8.28
CA VAL A 100 -6.73 -14.50 -7.54
C VAL A 100 -7.03 -13.13 -6.92
N ASN A 101 -6.40 -12.84 -5.79
CA ASN A 101 -6.49 -11.54 -5.16
C ASN A 101 -5.65 -10.47 -5.89
N LEU A 102 -5.90 -9.20 -5.58
CA LEU A 102 -5.17 -8.06 -6.19
C LEU A 102 -3.66 -8.12 -5.98
N TYR A 103 -3.20 -8.68 -4.86
CA TYR A 103 -1.77 -8.86 -4.61
C TYR A 103 -1.12 -9.74 -5.67
N SER A 104 -1.78 -10.82 -6.07
CA SER A 104 -1.31 -11.79 -7.07
C SER A 104 -1.41 -11.27 -8.50
N LEU A 105 -2.33 -10.33 -8.77
CA LEU A 105 -2.47 -9.66 -10.07
C LEU A 105 -1.36 -8.64 -10.37
N CYS A 106 -0.52 -8.31 -9.39
CA CYS A 106 0.61 -7.40 -9.55
C CYS A 106 1.74 -8.07 -10.34
N ASP A 107 1.86 -7.78 -11.60
CA ASP A 107 2.96 -8.23 -12.46
C ASP A 107 4.05 -7.17 -12.69
N ASP A 108 5.17 -7.57 -13.29
CA ASP A 108 6.31 -6.67 -13.51
C ASP A 108 6.03 -5.58 -14.55
N SER A 109 5.04 -5.75 -15.44
CA SER A 109 4.71 -4.75 -16.47
C SER A 109 4.08 -3.48 -15.87
N THR A 110 3.40 -3.62 -14.74
CA THR A 110 2.74 -2.53 -14.01
C THR A 110 3.53 -2.08 -12.78
N LYS A 111 4.68 -2.70 -12.50
CA LYS A 111 5.54 -2.33 -11.39
C LYS A 111 6.25 -1.00 -11.61
N VAL A 112 6.11 -0.10 -10.67
CA VAL A 112 6.76 1.22 -10.69
C VAL A 112 7.91 1.25 -9.70
N LYS A 113 9.08 1.75 -10.15
CA LYS A 113 10.20 2.02 -9.23
C LYS A 113 9.86 3.24 -8.37
N PRO A 114 9.84 3.08 -7.05
CA PRO A 114 9.49 4.18 -6.18
C PRO A 114 10.62 5.23 -6.16
N ASN A 115 10.25 6.48 -6.33
CA ASN A 115 11.15 7.59 -6.05
C ASN A 115 11.20 7.82 -4.53
N LYS A 116 12.39 8.15 -4.02
CA LYS A 116 12.51 8.56 -2.61
C LYS A 116 11.62 9.77 -2.38
N GLY A 117 10.55 9.60 -1.62
CA GLY A 117 9.62 10.68 -1.32
C GLY A 117 10.29 11.85 -0.63
N ARG A 118 10.11 13.06 -1.16
CA ARG A 118 10.76 14.28 -0.66
C ARG A 118 9.87 15.11 0.24
N LYS A 119 8.55 15.06 0.02
CA LYS A 119 7.58 15.87 0.78
C LYS A 119 6.83 15.00 1.80
N LEU A 120 6.51 15.60 2.93
CA LEU A 120 5.55 15.07 3.89
C LEU A 120 4.23 15.80 3.64
N HIS A 121 3.24 15.06 3.20
CA HIS A 121 1.89 15.58 3.08
C HIS A 121 1.20 15.52 4.45
N ARG A 122 0.49 16.56 4.81
CA ARG A 122 -0.18 16.64 6.12
C ARG A 122 -1.45 15.84 6.17
N TYR A 123 -2.17 15.77 5.06
CA TYR A 123 -3.49 15.16 4.99
C TYR A 123 -3.47 13.90 4.13
N VAL A 124 -4.38 12.99 4.43
CA VAL A 124 -4.86 11.96 3.50
C VAL A 124 -6.31 12.29 3.20
N ILE A 125 -6.67 12.45 1.93
CA ILE A 125 -7.96 12.95 1.50
C ILE A 125 -8.68 11.86 0.72
N ASN A 126 -9.89 11.51 1.15
CA ASN A 126 -10.81 10.70 0.36
C ASN A 126 -11.69 11.62 -0.48
N HIS A 127 -11.36 11.75 -1.75
CA HIS A 127 -12.05 12.65 -2.66
C HIS A 127 -13.47 12.19 -3.01
N THR A 128 -13.75 10.89 -2.94
CA THR A 128 -15.07 10.31 -3.16
C THR A 128 -16.02 10.69 -2.03
N ARG A 129 -15.58 10.48 -0.78
CA ARG A 129 -16.38 10.77 0.42
C ARG A 129 -16.29 12.21 0.89
N LYS A 130 -15.34 12.99 0.35
CA LYS A 130 -15.04 14.37 0.78
C LYS A 130 -14.66 14.46 2.25
N GLU A 131 -13.85 13.51 2.69
CA GLU A 131 -13.33 13.39 4.05
C GLU A 131 -11.81 13.45 4.03
N PHE A 132 -11.21 13.82 5.15
CA PHE A 132 -9.75 13.81 5.27
C PHE A 132 -9.31 13.39 6.67
N VAL A 133 -8.08 12.89 6.76
CA VAL A 133 -7.37 12.65 8.01
C VAL A 133 -6.18 13.59 8.10
N ASP A 134 -6.10 14.37 9.19
CA ASP A 134 -4.91 15.14 9.53
C ASP A 134 -3.91 14.22 10.24
N LYS A 135 -2.79 13.92 9.61
CA LYS A 135 -1.77 13.02 10.16
C LYS A 135 -1.21 13.49 11.51
N LYS A 136 -1.25 14.81 11.79
CA LYS A 136 -0.82 15.34 13.08
C LYS A 136 -1.77 14.98 14.23
N SER A 137 -3.00 14.61 13.89
CA SER A 137 -4.01 14.21 14.87
C SER A 137 -4.10 12.70 15.06
N CYS A 138 -3.30 11.92 14.34
CA CYS A 138 -3.28 10.46 14.52
C CYS A 138 -2.69 10.13 15.90
N PRO A 139 -3.30 9.18 16.63
CA PRO A 139 -2.80 8.77 17.94
C PRO A 139 -1.45 8.06 17.82
N GLU A 140 -0.66 8.17 18.87
CA GLU A 140 0.53 7.34 19.09
C GLU A 140 0.13 6.08 19.87
N ASP A 141 0.83 4.99 19.60
CA ASP A 141 0.73 3.77 20.40
C ASP A 141 1.57 3.89 21.69
N SER A 142 1.60 2.82 22.51
CA SER A 142 2.35 2.79 23.77
C SER A 142 3.85 3.04 23.61
N ASP A 143 4.40 2.81 22.42
CA ASP A 143 5.83 2.96 22.12
C ASP A 143 6.14 4.28 21.39
N GLY A 144 5.15 5.16 21.26
CA GLY A 144 5.27 6.45 20.59
C GLY A 144 5.26 6.39 19.06
N TRP A 145 4.77 5.30 18.47
CA TRP A 145 4.62 5.16 17.02
C TRP A 145 3.24 5.59 16.55
N GLN A 146 3.21 6.29 15.43
CA GLN A 146 1.96 6.64 14.76
C GLN A 146 1.81 5.81 13.48
N ILE A 147 0.71 5.07 13.37
CA ILE A 147 0.38 4.36 12.11
C ILE A 147 -0.06 5.38 11.05
N HIS A 148 0.45 5.21 9.85
CA HIS A 148 0.09 6.07 8.72
C HIS A 148 -1.33 5.76 8.24
N PRO A 149 -2.23 6.75 8.11
CA PRO A 149 -3.62 6.49 7.76
C PRO A 149 -3.80 5.95 6.34
N LEU A 150 -2.94 6.26 5.38
CA LEU A 150 -3.10 5.82 4.00
C LEU A 150 -3.10 4.28 3.87
N PRO A 151 -2.08 3.54 4.32
CA PRO A 151 -2.14 2.08 4.30
C PRO A 151 -3.32 1.53 5.10
N LEU A 152 -3.55 2.07 6.29
CA LEU A 152 -4.59 1.57 7.19
C LEU A 152 -5.99 1.69 6.58
N LEU A 153 -6.32 2.84 6.00
CA LEU A 153 -7.65 3.13 5.46
C LEU A 153 -7.90 2.54 4.07
N THR A 154 -6.86 2.08 3.40
CA THR A 154 -6.98 1.45 2.07
C THR A 154 -6.58 -0.03 2.07
N CYS A 155 -6.38 -0.60 3.25
CA CYS A 155 -5.97 -1.97 3.44
C CYS A 155 -7.06 -2.95 3.01
N GLU A 156 -6.64 -4.00 2.35
CA GLU A 156 -7.43 -5.20 2.10
C GLU A 156 -6.62 -6.42 2.54
N GLY A 157 -7.13 -7.13 3.52
CA GLY A 157 -6.45 -8.25 4.16
C GLY A 157 -7.46 -9.20 4.79
N ASN A 158 -6.96 -10.18 5.53
CA ASN A 158 -7.81 -11.19 6.18
C ASN A 158 -8.17 -10.90 7.64
N GLY A 159 -8.06 -9.68 8.09
CA GLY A 159 -8.32 -9.29 9.48
C GLY A 159 -7.23 -9.69 10.49
N ARG A 160 -6.18 -10.38 10.07
CA ARG A 160 -5.06 -10.83 10.93
C ARG A 160 -3.80 -9.98 10.84
N GLY A 161 -3.91 -8.73 10.54
CA GLY A 161 -2.72 -7.87 10.40
C GLY A 161 -2.98 -6.63 9.57
N GLY A 162 -4.23 -6.24 9.47
CA GLY A 162 -4.61 -5.03 8.74
C GLY A 162 -6.10 -5.03 8.70
N GLY A 163 -7.00 -5.39 8.57
CA GLY A 163 -8.42 -5.25 8.36
C GLY A 163 -8.73 -5.20 6.87
N ASP A 164 -9.97 -5.12 6.59
CA ASP A 164 -10.50 -4.93 5.26
C ASP A 164 -11.27 -3.61 5.27
N PHE A 165 -10.63 -2.56 4.75
CA PHE A 165 -11.17 -1.21 4.69
C PHE A 165 -11.32 -0.71 3.25
N ARG A 166 -11.15 -1.61 2.28
CA ARG A 166 -11.29 -1.26 0.87
C ARG A 166 -12.66 -0.66 0.62
N GLY A 167 -12.68 0.63 0.37
CA GLY A 167 -13.84 1.29 -0.23
C GLY A 167 -13.89 0.95 -1.71
N SER A 168 -15.01 0.44 -2.15
CA SER A 168 -15.21 -0.11 -3.50
C SER A 168 -15.06 0.90 -4.62
N ASN A 169 -14.48 1.94 -4.63
CA ASN A 169 -14.26 2.90 -5.71
C ASN A 169 -13.78 4.27 -5.21
N ASP A 170 -13.24 4.33 -3.99
CA ASP A 170 -12.82 5.60 -3.42
C ASP A 170 -11.54 6.13 -4.08
N TYR A 171 -11.56 7.39 -4.48
CA TYR A 171 -10.37 8.11 -4.93
C TYR A 171 -9.70 8.78 -3.74
N VAL A 172 -8.44 8.47 -3.55
CA VAL A 172 -7.61 8.98 -2.45
C VAL A 172 -6.48 9.84 -3.00
N GLY A 173 -6.19 10.95 -2.33
CA GLY A 173 -5.11 11.89 -2.64
C GLY A 173 -4.50 12.48 -1.38
N LEU A 174 -3.64 13.48 -1.53
CA LEU A 174 -2.83 14.06 -0.47
C LEU A 174 -2.93 15.58 -0.43
#